data_fec19cb1141bbe940718d62d9f966ee6
#
_entry.id   fec19cb1141bbe940718d62d9f966ee6
#
_cell.length_a   1.000
_cell.length_b   1.000
_cell.length_c   1.000
_cell.angle_alpha   90.00
_cell.angle_beta   90.00
_cell.angle_gamma   90.00
#
_symmetry.space_group_name_H-M   'P 1'
#
loop_
_entity.id
_entity.type
_entity.pdbx_description
1 polymer ?
#
loop_
_entity_poly.entity_id
_entity_poly.type
_entity_poly.pdbx_seq_one_letter_code
_entity_poly.pdbx_strand_id
1 'polypeptide(L)'
;MFIDADVVFDPRDVLHLLYLSDDDHPVIGGLYPKKHILWPRVNKAAKLDGFLDTPQKLADFGGDFVFNPAHRGEIEIFKPIEVLELGTGFMMLNKTALKTYKDAYPNYEYKPDHNHSKDFNGSKNITAYFHVDFDRPETTGGETNRLLSEDYFFCQMSRKAGTKIWICPWM
;
A
#
# COMPACT_ATOMS: atom_id res chain seq x y z
N MET A 1 9.98 -6.48 -2.48
CA MET A 1 8.93 -5.89 -3.34
C MET A 1 7.78 -6.86 -3.46
N PHE A 2 6.55 -6.36 -3.43
CA PHE A 2 5.32 -7.12 -3.66
C PHE A 2 4.69 -6.63 -4.97
N ILE A 3 4.23 -7.56 -5.78
CA ILE A 3 3.46 -7.30 -7.00
C ILE A 3 2.40 -8.40 -7.09
N ASP A 4 1.13 -8.01 -7.14
CA ASP A 4 0.04 -8.97 -7.34
C ASP A 4 0.07 -9.54 -8.76
N ALA A 5 -0.26 -10.80 -8.90
CA ALA A 5 -0.16 -11.52 -10.18
C ALA A 5 -1.12 -10.98 -11.28
N ASP A 6 -2.10 -10.19 -10.89
CA ASP A 6 -3.10 -9.56 -11.78
C ASP A 6 -2.89 -8.04 -11.96
N VAL A 7 -1.79 -7.47 -11.44
CA VAL A 7 -1.40 -6.09 -11.69
C VAL A 7 -0.53 -6.01 -12.95
N VAL A 8 -0.96 -5.22 -13.91
CA VAL A 8 -0.16 -4.87 -15.11
C VAL A 8 0.62 -3.60 -14.82
N PHE A 9 1.92 -3.63 -15.07
CA PHE A 9 2.82 -2.51 -14.77
C PHE A 9 3.90 -2.37 -15.87
N ASP A 10 4.50 -1.19 -15.98
CA ASP A 10 5.70 -1.00 -16.79
C ASP A 10 6.94 -1.48 -15.99
N PRO A 11 7.78 -2.37 -16.52
CA PRO A 11 9.00 -2.79 -15.84
C PRO A 11 9.92 -1.65 -15.40
N ARG A 12 9.85 -0.50 -16.07
CA ARG A 12 10.58 0.71 -15.69
C ARG A 12 10.14 1.30 -14.37
N ASP A 13 8.86 1.10 -13.98
CA ASP A 13 8.33 1.57 -12.70
C ASP A 13 8.97 0.82 -11.53
N VAL A 14 9.31 -0.47 -11.70
CA VAL A 14 10.09 -1.23 -10.71
C VAL A 14 11.47 -0.59 -10.48
N LEU A 15 12.14 -0.16 -11.56
CA LEU A 15 13.44 0.51 -11.46
C LEU A 15 13.30 1.90 -10.82
N HIS A 16 12.23 2.63 -11.13
CA HIS A 16 11.94 3.92 -10.48
C HIS A 16 11.66 3.75 -8.99
N LEU A 17 10.84 2.76 -8.59
CA LEU A 17 10.61 2.48 -7.18
C LEU A 17 11.89 2.09 -6.46
N LEU A 18 12.75 1.28 -7.11
CA LEU A 18 14.05 0.90 -6.53
C LEU A 18 14.98 2.12 -6.34
N TYR A 19 15.00 3.03 -7.29
CA TYR A 19 15.77 4.27 -7.22
C TYR A 19 15.26 5.22 -6.12
N LEU A 20 13.94 5.32 -5.96
CA LEU A 20 13.30 6.18 -4.97
C LEU A 20 13.27 5.57 -3.55
N SER A 21 13.43 4.25 -3.43
CA SER A 21 13.38 3.55 -2.14
C SER A 21 14.67 3.79 -1.35
N ASP A 22 14.67 4.82 -0.56
CA ASP A 22 15.74 5.27 0.33
C ASP A 22 15.25 5.38 1.78
N ASP A 23 16.03 6.03 2.65
CA ASP A 23 15.66 6.23 4.07
C ASP A 23 14.53 7.26 4.24
N ASP A 24 14.32 8.16 3.28
CA ASP A 24 13.20 9.12 3.28
C ASP A 24 11.91 8.47 2.74
N HIS A 25 12.05 7.46 1.85
CA HIS A 25 10.93 6.72 1.24
C HIS A 25 11.04 5.21 1.54
N PRO A 26 11.02 4.79 2.81
CA PRO A 26 11.29 3.40 3.21
C PRO A 26 10.17 2.42 2.81
N VAL A 27 8.95 2.91 2.62
CA VAL A 27 7.79 2.18 2.08
C VAL A 27 7.22 3.03 0.95
N ILE A 28 7.28 2.52 -0.28
CA ILE A 28 6.85 3.25 -1.47
C ILE A 28 6.18 2.31 -2.48
N GLY A 29 5.19 2.77 -3.21
CA GLY A 29 4.54 1.97 -4.24
C GLY A 29 3.96 2.77 -5.39
N GLY A 30 3.43 2.07 -6.38
CA GLY A 30 2.68 2.63 -7.48
C GLY A 30 1.17 2.53 -7.29
N LEU A 31 0.43 3.26 -8.11
CA LEU A 31 -1.02 3.17 -8.14
C LEU A 31 -1.48 1.92 -8.89
N TYR A 32 -2.51 1.27 -8.36
CA TYR A 32 -3.27 0.26 -9.11
C TYR A 32 -4.76 0.36 -8.76
N PRO A 33 -5.66 0.05 -9.71
CA PRO A 33 -7.08 0.25 -9.53
C PRO A 33 -7.69 -0.81 -8.61
N LYS A 34 -8.75 -0.41 -7.88
CA LYS A 34 -9.65 -1.35 -7.22
C LYS A 34 -10.44 -2.16 -8.26
N LYS A 35 -10.82 -3.39 -7.91
CA LYS A 35 -11.54 -4.33 -8.79
C LYS A 35 -13.04 -4.02 -8.93
N HIS A 36 -13.40 -2.73 -9.13
CA HIS A 36 -14.77 -2.32 -9.38
C HIS A 36 -14.83 -1.06 -10.27
N ILE A 37 -15.98 -0.85 -10.89
CA ILE A 37 -16.22 0.33 -11.72
C ILE A 37 -17.15 1.29 -10.96
N LEU A 38 -16.77 2.55 -10.87
CA LEU A 38 -17.54 3.62 -10.24
C LEU A 38 -18.59 4.19 -11.22
N TRP A 39 -19.62 3.41 -11.54
CA TRP A 39 -20.69 3.79 -12.46
C TRP A 39 -21.31 5.17 -12.21
N PRO A 40 -21.54 5.62 -10.96
CA PRO A 40 -22.02 6.98 -10.71
C PRO A 40 -21.08 8.08 -11.23
N ARG A 41 -19.75 7.85 -11.12
CA ARG A 41 -18.73 8.80 -11.63
C ARG A 41 -18.70 8.80 -13.17
N VAL A 42 -18.76 7.64 -13.78
CA VAL A 42 -18.87 7.47 -15.25
C VAL A 42 -20.12 8.16 -15.78
N ASN A 43 -21.28 7.94 -15.15
CA ASN A 43 -22.54 8.58 -15.53
C ASN A 43 -22.50 10.11 -15.39
N LYS A 44 -21.87 10.62 -14.34
CA LYS A 44 -21.66 12.07 -14.17
C LYS A 44 -20.76 12.63 -15.28
N ALA A 45 -19.67 11.95 -15.59
CA ALA A 45 -18.72 12.34 -16.63
C ALA A 45 -19.36 12.36 -18.03
N ALA A 46 -20.18 11.33 -18.35
CA ALA A 46 -20.89 11.23 -19.62
C ALA A 46 -21.93 12.37 -19.87
N LYS A 47 -22.31 13.11 -18.83
CA LYS A 47 -23.23 14.26 -18.94
C LYS A 47 -22.52 15.61 -19.09
N LEU A 48 -21.19 15.62 -19.08
CA LEU A 48 -20.42 16.85 -19.30
C LEU A 48 -20.36 17.13 -20.81
N ASP A 49 -20.94 18.26 -21.22
CA ASP A 49 -20.99 18.68 -22.62
C ASP A 49 -19.58 18.79 -23.23
N GLY A 50 -19.40 18.14 -24.40
CA GLY A 50 -18.22 18.26 -25.26
C GLY A 50 -16.92 17.66 -24.71
N PHE A 51 -16.96 17.01 -23.54
CA PHE A 51 -15.73 16.50 -22.92
C PHE A 51 -15.45 15.01 -23.23
N LEU A 52 -16.49 14.23 -23.48
CA LEU A 52 -16.36 12.77 -23.57
C LEU A 52 -17.07 12.21 -24.82
N ASP A 53 -16.34 12.14 -25.89
CA ASP A 53 -16.79 11.66 -27.19
C ASP A 53 -16.40 10.20 -27.47
N THR A 54 -15.61 9.58 -26.58
CA THR A 54 -15.11 8.22 -26.78
C THR A 54 -15.23 7.37 -25.49
N PRO A 55 -15.47 6.04 -25.63
CA PRO A 55 -15.48 5.12 -24.47
C PRO A 55 -14.19 5.15 -23.67
N GLN A 56 -13.04 5.38 -24.31
CA GLN A 56 -11.72 5.44 -23.64
C GLN A 56 -11.66 6.57 -22.63
N LYS A 57 -12.15 7.76 -22.98
CA LYS A 57 -12.21 8.89 -22.05
C LYS A 57 -13.16 8.63 -20.87
N LEU A 58 -14.26 7.90 -21.08
CA LEU A 58 -15.15 7.49 -20.00
C LEU A 58 -14.50 6.48 -19.05
N ALA A 59 -13.63 5.63 -19.54
CA ALA A 59 -12.90 4.64 -18.73
C ALA A 59 -12.06 5.30 -17.64
N ASP A 60 -11.47 6.48 -17.91
CA ASP A 60 -10.65 7.24 -16.96
C ASP A 60 -11.45 7.66 -15.70
N PHE A 61 -12.76 7.75 -15.80
CA PHE A 61 -13.65 8.05 -14.67
C PHE A 61 -14.16 6.81 -13.94
N GLY A 62 -13.91 5.62 -14.48
CA GLY A 62 -14.39 4.36 -13.93
C GLY A 62 -13.57 3.84 -12.76
N GLY A 63 -12.33 4.26 -12.66
CA GLY A 63 -11.38 3.76 -11.68
C GLY A 63 -11.45 4.42 -10.30
N ASP A 64 -11.10 3.66 -9.30
CA ASP A 64 -10.68 4.12 -7.98
C ASP A 64 -9.41 3.36 -7.60
N PHE A 65 -8.55 3.94 -6.78
CA PHE A 65 -7.22 3.40 -6.51
C PHE A 65 -7.09 2.87 -5.08
N VAL A 66 -6.14 1.92 -4.89
CA VAL A 66 -5.92 1.27 -3.60
C VAL A 66 -4.92 2.07 -2.78
N PHE A 67 -5.37 3.16 -2.17
CA PHE A 67 -4.63 3.91 -1.16
C PHE A 67 -5.57 4.81 -0.35
N ASN A 68 -5.12 5.27 0.81
CA ASN A 68 -5.79 6.31 1.58
C ASN A 68 -4.84 7.51 1.72
N PRO A 69 -5.20 8.70 1.23
CA PRO A 69 -4.34 9.87 1.26
C PRO A 69 -4.12 10.37 2.70
N ALA A 70 -2.91 10.87 3.00
CA ALA A 70 -2.63 11.51 4.29
C ALA A 70 -3.28 12.89 4.41
N HIS A 71 -3.49 13.57 3.28
CA HIS A 71 -4.08 14.90 3.22
C HIS A 71 -5.23 14.94 2.22
N ARG A 72 -6.22 15.78 2.51
CA ARG A 72 -7.32 16.06 1.58
C ARG A 72 -6.91 17.23 0.68
N GLY A 73 -7.22 17.15 -0.61
CA GLY A 73 -6.98 18.21 -1.57
C GLY A 73 -6.43 17.71 -2.90
N GLU A 74 -5.84 18.62 -3.65
CA GLU A 74 -5.19 18.30 -4.92
C GLU A 74 -3.92 17.48 -4.69
N ILE A 75 -3.70 16.50 -5.55
CA ILE A 75 -2.55 15.60 -5.52
C ILE A 75 -1.59 16.02 -6.64
N GLU A 76 -0.33 16.22 -6.29
CA GLU A 76 0.73 16.46 -7.26
C GLU A 76 1.16 15.12 -7.88
N ILE A 77 0.75 14.90 -9.15
CA ILE A 77 0.88 13.58 -9.78
C ILE A 77 2.30 13.21 -10.23
N PHE A 78 3.26 14.12 -10.20
CA PHE A 78 4.64 13.88 -10.68
C PHE A 78 5.68 13.78 -9.56
N LYS A 79 5.26 13.71 -8.30
CA LYS A 79 6.11 13.50 -7.14
C LYS A 79 5.55 12.43 -6.22
N PRO A 80 6.39 11.72 -5.46
CA PRO A 80 5.91 10.87 -4.38
C PRO A 80 5.06 11.68 -3.40
N ILE A 81 3.93 11.13 -3.00
CA ILE A 81 3.06 11.74 -1.98
C ILE A 81 2.94 10.83 -0.77
N GLU A 82 2.87 11.43 0.42
CA GLU A 82 2.64 10.69 1.65
C GLU A 82 1.19 10.22 1.74
N VAL A 83 1.00 8.95 2.10
CA VAL A 83 -0.31 8.34 2.27
C VAL A 83 -0.44 7.68 3.63
N LEU A 84 -1.68 7.44 4.06
CA LEU A 84 -1.95 6.72 5.30
C LEU A 84 -1.78 5.22 5.11
N GLU A 85 -2.26 4.70 4.01
CA GLU A 85 -2.32 3.28 3.70
C GLU A 85 -2.13 3.07 2.21
N LEU A 86 -1.44 2.01 1.86
CA LEU A 86 -1.14 1.55 0.52
C LEU A 86 -1.33 0.03 0.47
N GLY A 87 -1.89 -0.49 -0.62
CA GLY A 87 -2.00 -1.92 -0.82
C GLY A 87 -0.69 -2.57 -1.29
N THR A 88 -0.54 -3.86 -1.02
CA THR A 88 0.66 -4.64 -1.41
C THR A 88 0.71 -5.00 -2.89
N GLY A 89 -0.34 -4.72 -3.66
CA GLY A 89 -0.39 -5.08 -5.09
C GLY A 89 0.73 -4.48 -5.94
N PHE A 90 1.33 -3.36 -5.51
CA PHE A 90 2.53 -2.79 -6.12
C PHE A 90 3.31 -1.98 -5.08
N MET A 91 3.99 -2.67 -4.14
CA MET A 91 4.67 -2.05 -2.99
C MET A 91 6.13 -2.48 -2.89
N MET A 92 7.01 -1.54 -2.65
CA MET A 92 8.41 -1.77 -2.33
C MET A 92 8.70 -1.36 -0.88
N LEU A 93 9.42 -2.22 -0.17
CA LEU A 93 9.92 -1.99 1.17
C LEU A 93 11.44 -2.05 1.17
N ASN A 94 12.09 -1.12 1.82
CA ASN A 94 13.52 -1.23 2.06
C ASN A 94 13.81 -1.94 3.40
N LYS A 95 15.09 -2.19 3.67
CA LYS A 95 15.53 -2.86 4.88
C LYS A 95 15.26 -2.01 6.14
N THR A 96 15.33 -0.69 6.02
CA THR A 96 15.10 0.25 7.13
C THR A 96 13.66 0.15 7.62
N ALA A 97 12.66 0.10 6.71
CA ALA A 97 11.25 -0.07 7.07
C ALA A 97 11.02 -1.35 7.88
N LEU A 98 11.54 -2.47 7.40
CA LEU A 98 11.39 -3.76 8.08
C LEU A 98 12.08 -3.78 9.44
N LYS A 99 13.28 -3.20 9.54
CA LYS A 99 14.01 -3.11 10.79
C LYS A 99 13.28 -2.24 11.81
N THR A 100 12.81 -1.07 11.42
CA THR A 100 12.06 -0.15 12.28
C THR A 100 10.80 -0.81 12.83
N TYR A 101 10.04 -1.51 11.98
CA TYR A 101 8.87 -2.27 12.40
C TYR A 101 9.23 -3.35 13.43
N LYS A 102 10.23 -4.18 13.13
CA LYS A 102 10.67 -5.26 14.01
C LYS A 102 11.12 -4.74 15.37
N ASP A 103 11.93 -3.67 15.40
CA ASP A 103 12.45 -3.08 16.63
C ASP A 103 11.32 -2.47 17.49
N ALA A 104 10.30 -1.89 16.84
CA ALA A 104 9.14 -1.30 17.53
C ALA A 104 8.17 -2.36 18.09
N TYR A 105 8.08 -3.54 17.46
CA TYR A 105 7.07 -4.55 17.78
C TYR A 105 7.67 -5.96 17.99
N PRO A 106 8.56 -6.15 19.00
CA PRO A 106 9.16 -7.46 19.28
C PRO A 106 8.14 -8.52 19.68
N ASN A 107 6.97 -8.14 20.17
CA ASN A 107 5.86 -9.02 20.53
C ASN A 107 5.17 -9.65 19.29
N TYR A 108 5.43 -9.18 18.08
CA TYR A 108 4.98 -9.81 16.83
C TYR A 108 5.96 -10.84 16.27
N GLU A 109 6.98 -11.20 17.03
CA GLU A 109 7.81 -12.36 16.70
C GLU A 109 7.12 -13.65 17.14
N TYR A 110 7.09 -14.64 16.25
CA TYR A 110 6.51 -15.96 16.50
C TYR A 110 7.40 -17.09 16.01
N LYS A 111 7.18 -18.28 16.54
CA LYS A 111 7.78 -19.51 16.00
C LYS A 111 6.79 -20.10 15.00
N PRO A 112 7.24 -20.43 13.78
CA PRO A 112 6.36 -21.10 12.83
C PRO A 112 5.97 -22.49 13.33
N ASP A 113 4.73 -22.88 13.07
CA ASP A 113 4.18 -24.19 13.46
C ASP A 113 4.78 -25.33 12.66
N HIS A 114 5.20 -25.06 11.42
CA HIS A 114 5.74 -26.06 10.50
C HIS A 114 7.24 -25.87 10.25
N ASN A 115 7.98 -26.95 10.45
CA ASN A 115 9.42 -27.02 10.25
C ASN A 115 9.73 -27.97 9.08
N HIS A 116 9.44 -27.56 7.85
CA HIS A 116 9.48 -28.43 6.68
C HIS A 116 10.66 -28.18 5.71
N SER A 117 11.53 -27.22 5.98
CA SER A 117 12.69 -27.01 5.12
C SER A 117 13.97 -27.50 5.78
N LYS A 118 14.93 -28.01 4.96
CA LYS A 118 16.26 -28.36 5.42
C LYS A 118 17.04 -27.17 6.01
N ASP A 119 16.65 -25.95 5.57
CA ASP A 119 17.31 -24.70 5.97
C ASP A 119 16.64 -24.02 7.17
N PHE A 120 15.50 -24.54 7.62
CA PHE A 120 14.75 -24.00 8.74
C PHE A 120 14.47 -25.09 9.79
N ASN A 121 15.15 -24.97 10.92
CA ASN A 121 15.07 -25.94 12.03
C ASN A 121 14.08 -25.54 13.16
N GLY A 122 13.21 -24.53 12.90
CA GLY A 122 12.24 -24.03 13.89
C GLY A 122 12.85 -23.22 15.04
N SER A 123 14.16 -22.97 15.03
CA SER A 123 14.85 -22.24 16.11
C SER A 123 14.77 -20.72 15.97
N LYS A 124 14.45 -20.21 14.78
CA LYS A 124 14.37 -18.76 14.52
C LYS A 124 12.92 -18.26 14.66
N ASN A 125 12.76 -17.17 15.37
CA ASN A 125 11.51 -16.42 15.33
C ASN A 125 11.37 -15.70 13.98
N ILE A 126 10.15 -15.59 13.53
CA ILE A 126 9.74 -14.84 12.33
C ILE A 126 8.92 -13.64 12.79
N THR A 127 9.15 -12.48 12.20
CA THR A 127 8.35 -11.29 12.48
C THR A 127 7.08 -11.32 11.62
N ALA A 128 5.92 -11.21 12.25
CA ALA A 128 4.63 -11.07 11.57
C ALA A 128 4.45 -9.63 11.10
N TYR A 129 5.05 -9.28 9.98
CA TYR A 129 4.91 -7.94 9.39
C TYR A 129 3.49 -7.68 8.89
N PHE A 130 2.88 -8.69 8.27
CA PHE A 130 1.58 -8.61 7.65
C PHE A 130 0.61 -9.54 8.38
N HIS A 131 -0.32 -8.95 9.14
CA HIS A 131 -1.42 -9.68 9.77
C HIS A 131 -2.64 -8.76 9.86
N VAL A 132 -3.79 -9.35 10.11
CA VAL A 132 -5.09 -8.67 10.17
C VAL A 132 -5.41 -8.33 11.61
N ASP A 133 -5.78 -7.06 11.89
CA ASP A 133 -6.27 -6.65 13.21
C ASP A 133 -7.20 -5.43 13.08
N PHE A 134 -7.73 -4.98 14.22
CA PHE A 134 -8.63 -3.83 14.26
C PHE A 134 -7.85 -2.52 14.45
N ASP A 135 -8.35 -1.46 13.82
CA ASP A 135 -7.89 -0.10 14.02
C ASP A 135 -8.46 0.45 15.33
N ARG A 136 -7.72 0.24 16.43
CA ARG A 136 -8.10 0.60 17.81
C ARG A 136 -6.95 1.34 18.51
N PRO A 137 -7.25 2.11 19.57
CA PRO A 137 -6.21 2.81 20.35
C PRO A 137 -5.08 1.90 20.84
N GLU A 138 -5.41 0.68 21.29
CA GLU A 138 -4.45 -0.29 21.81
C GLU A 138 -3.59 -0.96 20.73
N THR A 139 -4.07 -1.05 19.51
CA THR A 139 -3.33 -1.65 18.37
C THR A 139 -2.62 -0.59 17.53
N THR A 140 -3.32 0.03 16.61
CA THR A 140 -2.77 1.01 15.67
C THR A 140 -2.69 2.42 16.23
N GLY A 141 -3.40 2.72 17.31
CA GLY A 141 -3.62 4.07 17.83
C GLY A 141 -4.77 4.82 17.15
N GLY A 142 -5.51 4.14 16.24
CA GLY A 142 -6.69 4.69 15.60
C GLY A 142 -7.97 4.48 16.40
N GLU A 143 -9.05 5.11 15.96
CA GLU A 143 -10.35 5.09 16.67
C GLU A 143 -11.50 4.56 15.81
N THR A 144 -11.21 4.07 14.61
CA THR A 144 -12.26 3.71 13.64
C THR A 144 -12.92 2.36 13.93
N ASN A 145 -12.31 1.53 14.77
CA ASN A 145 -12.68 0.13 15.01
C ASN A 145 -12.89 -0.69 13.73
N ARG A 146 -12.26 -0.26 12.63
CA ARG A 146 -12.30 -0.90 11.33
C ARG A 146 -11.40 -2.13 11.34
N LEU A 147 -11.85 -3.24 10.77
CA LEU A 147 -10.97 -4.36 10.48
C LEU A 147 -10.05 -3.96 9.32
N LEU A 148 -8.75 -3.98 9.58
CA LEU A 148 -7.72 -3.68 8.59
C LEU A 148 -7.27 -4.98 7.91
N SER A 149 -7.09 -4.91 6.59
CA SER A 149 -6.35 -5.92 5.84
C SER A 149 -4.88 -5.92 6.28
N GLU A 150 -4.16 -6.96 5.91
CA GLU A 150 -2.76 -7.15 6.28
C GLU A 150 -1.84 -6.01 5.82
N ASP A 151 -2.08 -5.47 4.62
CA ASP A 151 -1.35 -4.34 4.05
C ASP A 151 -1.67 -3.02 4.78
N TYR A 152 -2.93 -2.76 5.06
CA TYR A 152 -3.36 -1.56 5.78
C TYR A 152 -2.92 -1.60 7.24
N PHE A 153 -2.99 -2.77 7.88
CA PHE A 153 -2.47 -2.94 9.23
C PHE A 153 -0.95 -2.69 9.28
N PHE A 154 -0.19 -3.27 8.33
CA PHE A 154 1.23 -3.00 8.21
C PHE A 154 1.53 -1.50 8.05
N CYS A 155 0.80 -0.80 7.18
CA CYS A 155 0.96 0.63 6.98
C CYS A 155 0.69 1.43 8.27
N GLN A 156 -0.40 1.14 8.97
CA GLN A 156 -0.75 1.83 10.23
C GLN A 156 0.32 1.59 11.30
N MET A 157 0.76 0.35 11.49
CA MET A 157 1.79 0.02 12.47
C MET A 157 3.14 0.62 12.10
N SER A 158 3.52 0.60 10.82
CA SER A 158 4.75 1.24 10.33
C SER A 158 4.74 2.75 10.62
N ARG A 159 3.61 3.43 10.38
CA ARG A 159 3.44 4.86 10.69
C ARG A 159 3.50 5.13 12.20
N LYS A 160 2.88 4.30 13.02
CA LYS A 160 2.97 4.37 14.48
C LYS A 160 4.42 4.21 14.98
N ALA A 161 5.24 3.42 14.26
CA ALA A 161 6.68 3.28 14.49
C ALA A 161 7.53 4.44 13.92
N GLY A 162 6.91 5.45 13.29
CA GLY A 162 7.59 6.60 12.71
C GLY A 162 8.00 6.45 11.24
N THR A 163 7.62 5.36 10.58
CA THR A 163 7.89 5.14 9.15
C THR A 163 6.81 5.80 8.30
N LYS A 164 7.19 6.61 7.32
CA LYS A 164 6.26 7.19 6.34
C LYS A 164 5.97 6.22 5.21
N ILE A 165 4.75 6.31 4.67
CA ILE A 165 4.27 5.52 3.54
C ILE A 165 4.09 6.45 2.34
N TRP A 166 4.59 6.05 1.19
CA TRP A 166 4.62 6.88 -0.01
C TRP A 166 4.01 6.18 -1.21
N ILE A 167 3.44 6.97 -2.12
CA ILE A 167 2.95 6.47 -3.39
C ILE A 167 3.44 7.36 -4.54
N CYS A 168 3.72 6.74 -5.68
CA CYS A 168 4.06 7.39 -6.94
C CYS A 168 2.80 7.46 -7.82
N PRO A 169 2.08 8.60 -7.89
CA PRO A 169 0.80 8.68 -8.59
C PRO A 169 0.87 8.50 -10.11
N TRP A 170 2.06 8.58 -10.69
CA TRP A 170 2.29 8.45 -12.14
C TRP A 170 2.58 7.02 -12.62
N MET A 171 2.61 6.04 -11.72
CA MET A 171 2.87 4.63 -12.01
C MET A 171 1.58 3.83 -12.06
#